data_f77cd5fb9f735d3980033e5f4d71d5aa
#
_entry.id   f77cd5fb9f735d3980033e5f4d71d5aa
#
_cell.length_a   1.000
_cell.length_b   1.000
_cell.length_c   1.000
_cell.angle_alpha   90.00
_cell.angle_beta   90.00
_cell.angle_gamma   90.00
#
_symmetry.space_group_name_H-M   'P 1'
#
loop_
_entity.id
_entity.type
_entity.pdbx_description
1 polymer ?
#
loop_
_entity_poly.entity_id
_entity_poly.type
_entity_poly.pdbx_seq_one_letter_code
_entity_poly.pdbx_strand_id
1 'polypeptide(L)'
;MPEPPNVDVVIEIPRGSFLKRGSTGHIDFISPLPCPFNYGSVPSHIGMEGDLLDAVVLGPRLALGTRINIKAWDAVTLTDRGMSDDKLICSEQAPTLSQRRDVLRFFHFYAKCKGLLNIWRRRPGRNACEGWCGADRALARARPRDDAWHGPPVEF
;
A
#
# COMPACT_ATOMS: atom_id res chain seq x y z
N MET A 1 -25.61 2.59 5.78
CA MET A 1 -24.21 2.14 5.82
C MET A 1 -23.34 3.32 6.16
N PRO A 2 -22.40 3.18 7.09
CA PRO A 2 -21.47 4.27 7.36
C PRO A 2 -20.64 4.55 6.12
N GLU A 3 -20.37 5.84 5.88
CA GLU A 3 -19.47 6.22 4.80
C GLU A 3 -18.05 5.73 5.10
N PRO A 4 -17.30 5.35 4.06
CA PRO A 4 -15.90 5.00 4.24
C PRO A 4 -15.10 6.20 4.76
N PRO A 5 -14.09 5.96 5.60
CA PRO A 5 -13.27 7.04 6.11
C PRO A 5 -12.44 7.69 5.00
N ASN A 6 -12.20 8.99 5.13
CA ASN A 6 -11.26 9.71 4.28
C ASN A 6 -9.84 9.60 4.86
N VAL A 7 -8.88 9.44 3.99
CA VAL A 7 -7.46 9.42 4.36
C VAL A 7 -6.66 10.31 3.41
N ASP A 8 -5.57 10.86 3.92
CA ASP A 8 -4.61 11.58 3.09
C ASP A 8 -3.58 10.60 2.56
N VAL A 9 -3.39 10.59 1.25
CA VAL A 9 -2.44 9.70 0.56
C VAL A 9 -1.43 10.54 -0.21
N VAL A 10 -0.18 10.14 -0.16
CA VAL A 10 0.91 10.70 -0.98
C VAL A 10 1.33 9.64 -1.98
N ILE A 11 1.29 9.98 -3.27
CA ILE A 11 1.60 9.02 -4.34
C ILE A 11 3.11 8.79 -4.46
N GLU A 12 3.51 7.55 -4.30
CA GLU A 12 4.91 7.09 -4.42
C GLU A 12 5.17 6.37 -5.74
N ILE A 13 4.14 5.73 -6.31
CA ILE A 13 4.21 5.03 -7.59
C ILE A 13 3.02 5.46 -8.43
N PRO A 14 3.21 6.32 -9.42
CA PRO A 14 2.15 6.60 -10.40
C PRO A 14 1.71 5.33 -11.13
N ARG A 15 0.43 5.26 -11.48
CA ARG A 15 -0.10 4.17 -12.30
C ARG A 15 0.71 4.03 -13.58
N GLY A 16 1.11 2.80 -13.90
CA GLY A 16 1.94 2.49 -15.08
C GLY A 16 3.44 2.55 -14.81
N SER A 17 3.87 2.93 -13.61
CA SER A 17 5.29 2.95 -13.24
C SER A 17 5.78 1.57 -12.83
N PHE A 18 7.07 1.31 -13.06
CA PHE A 18 7.74 0.05 -12.69
C PHE A 18 8.52 0.13 -11.38
N LEU A 19 8.74 1.34 -10.87
CA LEU A 19 9.62 1.56 -9.72
C LEU A 19 8.81 1.90 -8.49
N LYS A 20 9.04 1.19 -7.38
CA LYS A 20 8.60 1.58 -6.07
C LYS A 20 9.73 2.31 -5.35
N ARG A 21 9.48 3.54 -4.96
CA ARG A 21 10.34 4.30 -4.06
C ARG A 21 9.74 4.24 -2.67
N GLY A 22 10.57 3.93 -1.68
CA GLY A 22 10.15 4.03 -0.29
C GLY A 22 10.02 5.48 0.16
N SER A 23 9.58 5.69 1.40
CA SER A 23 9.42 7.02 2.00
C SER A 23 10.72 7.82 2.11
N THR A 24 11.86 7.17 1.92
CA THR A 24 13.18 7.82 1.84
C THR A 24 13.54 8.34 0.45
N GLY A 25 12.71 8.11 -0.57
CA GLY A 25 13.01 8.42 -1.96
C GLY A 25 13.92 7.41 -2.67
N HIS A 26 14.47 6.45 -1.95
CA HIS A 26 15.29 5.38 -2.54
C HIS A 26 14.42 4.33 -3.22
N ILE A 27 14.98 3.68 -4.27
CA ILE A 27 14.29 2.60 -4.96
C ILE A 27 14.22 1.38 -4.03
N ASP A 28 13.01 1.01 -3.66
CA ASP A 28 12.72 -0.13 -2.77
C ASP A 28 12.46 -1.41 -3.56
N PHE A 29 11.78 -1.29 -4.69
CA PHE A 29 11.39 -2.43 -5.51
C PHE A 29 11.25 -2.03 -6.98
N ILE A 30 11.69 -2.92 -7.87
CA ILE A 30 11.46 -2.80 -9.32
C ILE A 30 10.53 -3.94 -9.71
N SER A 31 9.32 -3.59 -10.18
CA SER A 31 8.36 -4.57 -10.63
C SER A 31 8.64 -4.97 -12.08
N PRO A 32 8.52 -6.26 -12.45
CA PRO A 32 8.59 -6.68 -13.86
C PRO A 32 7.37 -6.25 -14.66
N LEU A 33 6.29 -5.83 -14.00
CA LEU A 33 5.06 -5.34 -14.62
C LEU A 33 4.77 -3.92 -14.16
N PRO A 34 4.16 -3.07 -15.03
CA PRO A 34 3.73 -1.75 -14.60
C PRO A 34 2.65 -1.87 -13.52
N CYS A 35 2.69 -0.97 -12.55
CA CYS A 35 1.68 -0.93 -11.49
C CYS A 35 0.32 -0.56 -12.11
N PRO A 36 -0.73 -1.38 -11.96
CA PRO A 36 -2.01 -1.14 -12.62
C PRO A 36 -2.86 -0.05 -11.95
N PHE A 37 -2.36 0.55 -10.87
CA PHE A 37 -3.02 1.62 -10.12
C PHE A 37 -1.97 2.55 -9.51
N ASN A 38 -2.40 3.70 -9.00
CA ASN A 38 -1.51 4.54 -8.20
C ASN A 38 -1.27 3.89 -6.84
N TYR A 39 -0.08 4.04 -6.31
CA TYR A 39 0.31 3.47 -5.02
C TYR A 39 1.01 4.53 -4.19
N GLY A 40 0.73 4.56 -2.91
CA GLY A 40 1.32 5.55 -2.05
C GLY A 40 1.26 5.18 -0.58
N SER A 41 1.43 6.17 0.27
CA SER A 41 1.41 6.02 1.72
C SER A 41 0.45 7.01 2.37
N VAL A 42 0.01 6.67 3.58
CA VAL A 42 -0.84 7.49 4.44
C VAL A 42 0.04 8.07 5.54
N PRO A 43 0.48 9.35 5.42
CA PRO A 43 1.46 9.93 6.36
C PRO A 43 0.99 10.03 7.80
N SER A 44 -0.33 10.00 8.04
CA SER A 44 -0.91 10.10 9.38
C SER A 44 -0.93 8.79 10.16
N HIS A 45 -0.60 7.66 9.52
CA HIS A 45 -0.69 6.34 10.14
C HIS A 45 0.57 5.51 9.91
N ILE A 46 0.93 4.71 10.89
CA ILE A 46 2.05 3.77 10.83
C ILE A 46 1.48 2.36 10.85
N GLY A 47 1.85 1.55 9.85
CA GLY A 47 1.43 0.16 9.77
C GLY A 47 2.17 -0.74 10.77
N MET A 48 1.75 -1.99 10.86
CA MET A 48 2.31 -2.96 11.81
C MET A 48 3.78 -3.29 11.54
N GLU A 49 4.28 -3.01 10.34
CA GLU A 49 5.68 -3.18 9.98
C GLU A 49 6.60 -2.06 10.49
N GLY A 50 6.04 -0.97 11.01
CA GLY A 50 6.78 0.21 11.46
C GLY A 50 6.96 1.30 10.42
N ASP A 51 6.58 1.06 9.17
CA ASP A 51 6.56 2.05 8.09
C ASP A 51 5.18 2.71 7.98
N LEU A 52 5.10 3.79 7.21
CA LEU A 52 3.81 4.42 6.93
C LEU A 52 2.86 3.43 6.27
N LEU A 53 1.57 3.52 6.64
CA LEU A 53 0.53 2.67 6.08
C LEU A 53 0.42 2.89 4.58
N ASP A 54 0.41 1.81 3.80
CA ASP A 54 0.33 1.87 2.35
C ASP A 54 -1.11 1.99 1.85
N ALA A 55 -1.26 2.63 0.69
CA ALA A 55 -2.55 2.80 0.05
C ALA A 55 -2.46 2.64 -1.47
N VAL A 56 -3.48 2.02 -2.03
CA VAL A 56 -3.75 1.96 -3.46
C VAL A 56 -4.78 3.02 -3.78
N VAL A 57 -4.55 3.82 -4.81
CA VAL A 57 -5.52 4.80 -5.31
C VAL A 57 -5.94 4.40 -6.72
N LEU A 58 -7.18 3.96 -6.85
CA LEU A 58 -7.77 3.59 -8.13
C LEU A 58 -8.13 4.84 -8.93
N GLY A 59 -8.17 4.68 -10.25
CA GLY A 59 -8.52 5.76 -11.15
C GLY A 59 -7.37 6.20 -12.06
N PRO A 60 -7.44 7.40 -12.64
CA PRO A 60 -6.42 7.87 -13.58
C PRO A 60 -5.07 8.06 -12.92
N ARG A 61 -4.02 8.05 -13.72
CA ARG A 61 -2.64 8.25 -13.25
C ARG A 61 -2.49 9.58 -12.52
N LEU A 62 -1.90 9.52 -11.34
CA LEU A 62 -1.51 10.68 -10.54
C LEU A 62 0.01 10.83 -10.55
N ALA A 63 0.49 12.06 -10.56
CA ALA A 63 1.93 12.32 -10.55
C ALA A 63 2.58 11.90 -9.22
N LEU A 64 3.85 11.54 -9.28
CA LEU A 64 4.67 11.29 -8.08
C LEU A 64 4.60 12.50 -7.13
N GLY A 65 4.41 12.25 -5.86
CA GLY A 65 4.32 13.28 -4.83
C GLY A 65 2.96 13.95 -4.69
N THR A 66 1.98 13.59 -5.53
CA THR A 66 0.61 14.09 -5.39
C THR A 66 0.05 13.75 -4.02
N ARG A 67 -0.51 14.74 -3.33
CA ARG A 67 -1.22 14.57 -2.07
C ARG A 67 -2.72 14.67 -2.34
N ILE A 68 -3.46 13.68 -1.90
CA ILE A 68 -4.90 13.60 -2.15
C ILE A 68 -5.63 13.10 -0.89
N ASN A 69 -6.76 13.73 -0.58
CA ASN A 69 -7.69 13.25 0.45
C ASN A 69 -8.77 12.44 -0.24
N ILE A 70 -8.90 11.17 0.11
CA ILE A 70 -9.73 10.23 -0.63
C ILE A 70 -10.35 9.18 0.29
N LYS A 71 -11.46 8.60 -0.12
CA LYS A 71 -12.17 7.57 0.65
C LYS A 71 -11.45 6.23 0.59
N ALA A 72 -11.25 5.63 1.75
CA ALA A 72 -10.72 4.26 1.89
C ALA A 72 -11.89 3.29 2.01
N TRP A 73 -12.16 2.53 0.95
CA TRP A 73 -13.31 1.62 0.88
C TRP A 73 -13.06 0.25 1.50
N ASP A 74 -11.86 -0.26 1.27
CA ASP A 74 -11.46 -1.61 1.68
C ASP A 74 -9.97 -1.62 2.03
N ALA A 75 -9.48 -2.79 2.41
CA ALA A 75 -8.06 -3.04 2.53
C ALA A 75 -7.76 -4.47 2.07
N VAL A 76 -6.54 -4.68 1.62
CA VAL A 76 -5.97 -6.00 1.35
C VAL A 76 -4.88 -6.24 2.36
N THR A 77 -4.93 -7.38 3.04
CA THR A 77 -3.89 -7.78 3.98
C THR A 77 -2.88 -8.66 3.29
N LEU A 78 -1.61 -8.24 3.34
CA LEU A 78 -0.47 -9.04 2.96
C LEU A 78 0.27 -9.51 4.21
N THR A 79 1.06 -10.55 4.06
CA THR A 79 2.06 -10.93 5.04
C THR A 79 3.43 -10.73 4.42
N ASP A 80 4.27 -9.94 5.08
CA ASP A 80 5.65 -9.70 4.65
C ASP A 80 6.58 -10.16 5.77
N ARG A 81 7.33 -11.20 5.52
CA ARG A 81 8.25 -11.84 6.48
C ARG A 81 7.58 -12.15 7.82
N GLY A 82 6.34 -12.67 7.74
CA GLY A 82 5.53 -13.04 8.90
C GLY A 82 4.79 -11.89 9.58
N MET A 83 4.93 -10.65 9.10
CA MET A 83 4.24 -9.48 9.65
C MET A 83 3.07 -9.09 8.77
N SER A 84 1.97 -8.66 9.39
CA SER A 84 0.82 -8.13 8.66
C SER A 84 1.16 -6.80 8.00
N ASP A 85 0.85 -6.69 6.73
CA ASP A 85 1.07 -5.51 5.91
C ASP A 85 -0.23 -5.19 5.17
N ASP A 86 -0.97 -4.24 5.69
CA ASP A 86 -2.26 -3.84 5.12
C ASP A 86 -2.05 -2.77 4.05
N LYS A 87 -2.83 -2.88 2.97
CA LYS A 87 -2.89 -1.91 1.88
C LYS A 87 -4.32 -1.36 1.81
N LEU A 88 -4.52 -0.09 2.09
CA LEU A 88 -5.83 0.55 1.91
C LEU A 88 -6.17 0.62 0.43
N ILE A 89 -7.44 0.42 0.10
CA ILE A 89 -7.94 0.55 -1.27
C ILE A 89 -8.81 1.80 -1.31
N CYS A 90 -8.30 2.83 -1.96
CA CYS A 90 -8.90 4.16 -1.99
C CYS A 90 -9.42 4.50 -3.38
N SER A 91 -10.55 5.17 -3.42
CA SER A 91 -11.17 5.63 -4.67
C SER A 91 -12.21 6.69 -4.36
N GLU A 92 -12.54 7.55 -5.33
CA GLU A 92 -13.64 8.50 -5.18
C GLU A 92 -14.98 7.78 -5.08
N GLN A 93 -15.14 6.72 -5.83
CA GLN A 93 -16.34 5.88 -5.84
C GLN A 93 -16.01 4.45 -5.43
N ALA A 94 -17.03 3.71 -4.96
CA ALA A 94 -16.84 2.32 -4.56
C ALA A 94 -16.19 1.50 -5.68
N PRO A 95 -15.15 0.70 -5.37
CA PRO A 95 -14.50 -0.13 -6.38
C PRO A 95 -15.47 -1.13 -7.01
N THR A 96 -15.34 -1.34 -8.31
CA THR A 96 -16.09 -2.37 -9.03
C THR A 96 -15.54 -3.76 -8.70
N LEU A 97 -16.32 -4.81 -8.99
CA LEU A 97 -15.83 -6.19 -8.83
C LEU A 97 -14.60 -6.46 -9.70
N SER A 98 -14.55 -5.88 -10.89
CA SER A 98 -13.40 -5.99 -11.78
C SER A 98 -12.15 -5.36 -11.18
N GLN A 99 -12.28 -4.14 -10.64
CA GLN A 99 -11.18 -3.46 -9.96
C GLN A 99 -10.68 -4.25 -8.75
N ARG A 100 -11.59 -4.78 -7.93
CA ARG A 100 -11.23 -5.62 -6.77
C ARG A 100 -10.45 -6.86 -7.19
N ARG A 101 -10.88 -7.52 -8.26
CA ARG A 101 -10.21 -8.70 -8.80
C ARG A 101 -8.80 -8.37 -9.29
N ASP A 102 -8.64 -7.26 -10.00
CA ASP A 102 -7.34 -6.83 -10.51
C ASP A 102 -6.37 -6.48 -9.37
N VAL A 103 -6.87 -5.84 -8.32
CA VAL A 103 -6.09 -5.55 -7.11
C VAL A 103 -5.59 -6.83 -6.46
N LEU A 104 -6.46 -7.82 -6.25
CA LEU A 104 -6.06 -9.10 -5.65
C LEU A 104 -5.04 -9.85 -6.52
N ARG A 105 -5.26 -9.90 -7.82
CA ARG A 105 -4.30 -10.52 -8.76
C ARG A 105 -2.93 -9.89 -8.67
N PHE A 106 -2.89 -8.57 -8.65
CA PHE A 106 -1.63 -7.84 -8.53
C PHE A 106 -0.92 -8.17 -7.21
N PHE A 107 -1.62 -8.16 -6.09
CA PHE A 107 -0.99 -8.41 -4.80
C PHE A 107 -0.59 -9.87 -4.59
N HIS A 108 -1.31 -10.83 -5.16
CA HIS A 108 -0.85 -12.22 -5.20
C HIS A 108 0.46 -12.35 -5.96
N PHE A 109 0.55 -11.72 -7.11
CA PHE A 109 1.79 -11.68 -7.90
C PHE A 109 2.91 -10.94 -7.16
N TYR A 110 2.61 -9.78 -6.61
CA TYR A 110 3.55 -8.97 -5.84
C TYR A 110 4.13 -9.74 -4.65
N ALA A 111 3.28 -10.44 -3.89
CA ALA A 111 3.71 -11.23 -2.74
C ALA A 111 4.67 -12.36 -3.17
N LYS A 112 4.40 -13.01 -4.29
CA LYS A 112 5.30 -14.05 -4.84
C LYS A 112 6.67 -13.45 -5.22
N CYS A 113 6.67 -12.33 -5.92
CA CYS A 113 7.92 -11.66 -6.31
C CYS A 113 8.71 -11.21 -5.09
N LYS A 114 8.05 -10.64 -4.09
CA LYS A 114 8.71 -10.20 -2.86
C LYS A 114 9.24 -11.38 -2.05
N GLY A 115 8.53 -12.51 -2.02
CA GLY A 115 8.99 -13.73 -1.40
C GLY A 115 10.27 -14.26 -2.02
N LEU A 116 10.33 -14.31 -3.34
CA LEU A 116 11.55 -14.71 -4.07
C LEU A 116 12.71 -13.74 -3.82
N LEU A 117 12.43 -12.43 -3.83
CA LEU A 117 13.44 -11.42 -3.56
C LEU A 117 14.00 -11.54 -2.14
N ASN A 118 13.15 -11.79 -1.15
CA ASN A 118 13.55 -11.95 0.24
C ASN A 118 14.39 -13.21 0.45
N ILE A 119 14.08 -14.31 -0.24
CA ILE A 119 14.92 -15.52 -0.25
C ILE A 119 16.30 -15.17 -0.82
N TRP A 120 16.36 -14.50 -1.94
CA TRP A 120 17.61 -14.08 -2.58
C TRP A 120 18.43 -13.16 -1.68
N ARG A 121 17.76 -12.26 -0.95
CA ARG A 121 18.39 -11.34 0.01
C ARG A 121 18.69 -11.99 1.37
N ARG A 122 18.45 -13.29 1.52
CA ARG A 122 18.59 -14.03 2.77
C ARG A 122 17.76 -13.46 3.93
N ARG A 123 16.54 -13.01 3.63
CA ARG A 123 15.55 -12.52 4.60
C ARG A 123 14.32 -13.40 4.55
N PRO A 124 14.39 -14.67 5.01
CA PRO A 124 13.28 -15.61 4.91
C PRO A 124 12.12 -15.18 5.81
N GLY A 125 10.94 -15.65 5.47
CA GLY A 125 9.70 -15.43 6.20
C GLY A 125 8.51 -15.66 5.29
N ARG A 126 7.31 -15.76 5.86
CA ARG A 126 6.10 -15.93 5.07
C ARG A 126 5.80 -14.65 4.29
N ASN A 127 5.60 -14.79 2.99
CA ASN A 127 5.13 -13.73 2.11
C ASN A 127 3.90 -14.24 1.37
N ALA A 128 2.76 -13.61 1.60
CA ALA A 128 1.49 -14.04 1.03
C ALA A 128 0.50 -12.89 0.94
N CYS A 129 -0.49 -13.03 0.05
CA CYS A 129 -1.67 -12.18 0.04
C CYS A 129 -2.77 -12.93 0.79
N GLU A 130 -3.19 -12.39 1.93
CA GLU A 130 -4.20 -13.02 2.79
C GLU A 130 -5.65 -12.67 2.38
N GLY A 131 -5.82 -11.71 1.47
CA GLY A 131 -7.12 -11.33 0.93
C GLY A 131 -7.68 -10.05 1.52
N TRP A 132 -8.99 -9.87 1.37
CA TRP A 132 -9.68 -8.65 1.78
C TRP A 132 -9.85 -8.56 3.28
N CYS A 133 -9.70 -7.34 3.79
CA CYS A 133 -10.23 -6.94 5.11
C CYS A 133 -10.87 -5.56 4.97
N GLY A 134 -11.60 -5.11 5.99
CA GLY A 134 -12.20 -3.78 5.96
C GLY A 134 -11.17 -2.68 6.17
N ALA A 135 -11.38 -1.52 5.57
CA ALA A 135 -10.54 -0.34 5.80
C ALA A 135 -10.49 0.02 7.30
N ASP A 136 -11.61 -0.10 8.00
CA ASP A 136 -11.69 0.15 9.44
C ASP A 136 -10.73 -0.74 10.24
N ARG A 137 -10.62 -2.02 9.87
CA ARG A 137 -9.72 -2.95 10.54
C ARG A 137 -8.25 -2.62 10.27
N ALA A 138 -7.94 -2.25 9.05
CA ALA A 138 -6.58 -1.84 8.70
C ALA A 138 -6.17 -0.56 9.44
N LEU A 139 -7.04 0.43 9.49
CA LEU A 139 -6.81 1.67 10.25
C LEU A 139 -6.72 1.41 11.76
N ALA A 140 -7.53 0.49 12.30
CA ALA A 140 -7.48 0.12 13.71
C ALA A 140 -6.18 -0.61 14.09
N ARG A 141 -5.62 -1.41 13.17
CA ARG A 141 -4.32 -2.07 13.37
C ARG A 141 -3.15 -1.13 13.21
N ALA A 142 -3.28 -0.11 12.37
CA ALA A 142 -2.30 0.94 12.25
C ALA A 142 -2.34 1.86 13.48
N ARG A 143 -1.23 2.48 13.81
CA ARG A 143 -1.20 3.48 14.86
C ARG A 143 -1.08 4.88 14.28
N PRO A 144 -1.63 5.92 14.92
CA PRO A 144 -1.40 7.29 14.49
C PRO A 144 0.09 7.61 14.52
N ARG A 145 0.55 8.38 13.55
CA ARG A 145 1.91 8.91 13.56
C ARG A 145 1.99 9.99 14.63
N ASP A 146 2.96 9.87 15.52
CA ASP A 146 3.23 10.81 16.59
C ASP A 146 4.70 11.29 16.56
N ASP A 147 5.06 12.18 17.49
CA ASP A 147 6.41 12.72 17.58
C ASP A 147 7.47 11.69 18.00
N ALA A 148 7.03 10.53 18.49
CA ALA A 148 7.91 9.43 18.87
C ALA A 148 8.31 8.56 17.68
N TRP A 149 7.72 8.77 16.50
CA TRP A 149 8.09 8.03 15.30
C TRP A 149 9.40 8.56 14.72
N HIS A 150 10.40 7.68 14.66
CA HIS A 150 11.75 8.00 14.17
C HIS A 150 12.05 7.37 12.82
N GLY A 151 11.03 7.07 12.05
CA GLY A 151 11.20 6.59 10.68
C GLY A 151 11.77 7.67 9.77
N PRO A 152 12.13 7.30 8.52
CA PRO A 152 12.68 8.27 7.58
C PRO A 152 11.67 9.38 7.27
N PRO A 153 12.13 10.61 6.97
CA PRO A 153 11.23 11.69 6.57
C PRO A 153 10.53 11.33 5.25
N VAL A 154 9.27 11.78 5.11
CA VAL A 154 8.51 11.59 3.88
C VAL A 154 8.88 12.71 2.93
N GLU A 155 9.81 12.43 2.01
CA GLU A 155 10.24 13.34 0.96
C GLU A 155 9.91 12.73 -0.39
N PHE A 156 9.31 13.54 -1.26
CA PHE A 156 8.91 13.12 -2.59
C PHE A 156 9.36 14.10 -3.65
#